data_45289bd6294abcd1064f319719edbdff
#
_entry.id   45289bd6294abcd1064f319719edbdff
#
_cell.length_a   1.000
_cell.length_b   1.000
_cell.length_c   1.000
_cell.angle_alpha   90.00
_cell.angle_beta   90.00
_cell.angle_gamma   90.00
#
_symmetry.space_group_name_H-M   'P 1'
#
loop_
_entity.id
_entity.type
_entity.pdbx_description
1 polymer ?
#
loop_
_entity_poly.entity_id
_entity_poly.type
_entity_poly.pdbx_seq_one_letter_code
_entity_poly.pdbx_strand_id
1 'polypeptide(L)'
;LMAEQGTFFTPTIAFLPTWYATYPPVYVPELHDKYEGTLVEKELQRNYDCLREAKKRGVVMTIGSDSFSFVTPYGTCSIEEMYEFVDKIGFTPVETITCATLNGAKMCHIEDETGSIEAGKCADLLVVNGDVAADIHVLNTDNMDVIMKDGWIVEAGTFGEANKYSA
;
A
#
# COMPACT_ATOMS: atom_id res chain seq x y z
N LEU A 1 -14.00 0.40 20.32
CA LEU A 1 -15.17 0.07 19.48
C LEU A 1 -14.76 -0.65 18.20
N MET A 2 -13.94 -0.04 17.28
CA MET A 2 -13.52 -0.72 16.01
C MET A 2 -12.80 -2.05 16.29
N ALA A 3 -11.79 -2.04 17.15
CA ALA A 3 -11.06 -3.27 17.52
C ALA A 3 -11.95 -4.34 18.14
N GLU A 4 -12.88 -3.95 19.02
CA GLU A 4 -13.82 -4.87 19.66
C GLU A 4 -14.86 -5.47 18.71
N GLN A 5 -15.18 -4.72 17.64
CA GLN A 5 -16.13 -5.14 16.61
C GLN A 5 -15.48 -5.85 15.43
N GLY A 6 -14.14 -5.94 15.39
CA GLY A 6 -13.41 -6.50 14.26
C GLY A 6 -13.55 -5.68 12.96
N THR A 7 -13.81 -4.37 13.09
CA THR A 7 -13.94 -3.49 11.93
C THR A 7 -12.60 -3.29 11.27
N PHE A 8 -12.52 -3.48 9.95
CA PHE A 8 -11.34 -3.17 9.16
C PHE A 8 -11.21 -1.67 8.93
N PHE A 9 -9.97 -1.19 8.87
CA PHE A 9 -9.66 0.20 8.60
C PHE A 9 -8.65 0.31 7.45
N THR A 10 -9.07 0.93 6.35
CA THR A 10 -8.25 1.21 5.16
C THR A 10 -8.00 2.71 5.08
N PRO A 11 -6.85 3.21 5.55
CA PRO A 11 -6.65 4.66 5.76
C PRO A 11 -6.33 5.45 4.48
N THR A 12 -5.75 4.84 3.45
CA THR A 12 -5.30 5.51 2.21
C THR A 12 -4.43 6.75 2.48
N ILE A 13 -3.49 6.62 3.42
CA ILE A 13 -2.74 7.76 3.97
C ILE A 13 -1.71 8.31 2.97
N ALA A 14 -1.18 7.49 2.07
CA ALA A 14 -0.23 7.93 1.03
C ALA A 14 -0.88 8.84 -0.02
N PHE A 15 -2.20 8.86 -0.10
CA PHE A 15 -2.93 9.75 -1.03
C PHE A 15 -2.56 11.22 -0.82
N LEU A 16 -2.57 11.71 0.42
CA LEU A 16 -2.31 13.12 0.72
C LEU A 16 -0.88 13.57 0.37
N PRO A 17 0.20 12.91 0.82
CA PRO A 17 1.56 13.26 0.43
C PRO A 17 1.76 13.24 -1.09
N THR A 18 1.26 12.20 -1.76
CA THR A 18 1.37 12.04 -3.20
C THR A 18 0.60 13.13 -3.94
N TRP A 19 -0.60 13.46 -3.48
CA TRP A 19 -1.40 14.55 -4.03
C TRP A 19 -0.65 15.89 -3.94
N TYR A 20 -0.12 16.23 -2.76
CA TYR A 20 0.60 17.49 -2.57
C TYR A 20 1.92 17.55 -3.31
N ALA A 21 2.63 16.43 -3.43
CA ALA A 21 3.88 16.36 -4.17
C ALA A 21 3.68 16.47 -5.70
N THR A 22 2.56 15.97 -6.20
CA THR A 22 2.30 15.86 -7.64
C THR A 22 1.45 17.01 -8.18
N TYR A 23 0.59 17.60 -7.34
CA TYR A 23 -0.25 18.74 -7.75
C TYR A 23 0.59 20.01 -7.71
N PRO A 24 1.21 20.42 -8.82
CA PRO A 24 2.07 21.60 -8.82
C PRO A 24 1.21 22.84 -8.56
N PRO A 25 1.82 23.94 -8.12
CA PRO A 25 1.18 25.24 -7.90
C PRO A 25 0.49 25.83 -9.15
N VAL A 26 0.41 25.05 -10.22
CA VAL A 26 -0.15 25.45 -11.52
C VAL A 26 -1.62 25.82 -11.47
N TYR A 27 -2.40 25.19 -10.59
CA TYR A 27 -3.85 25.42 -10.54
C TYR A 27 -4.29 26.56 -9.61
N VAL A 28 -3.63 26.74 -8.48
CA VAL A 28 -3.93 27.83 -7.53
C VAL A 28 -2.65 28.20 -6.74
N PRO A 29 -1.69 28.91 -7.37
CA PRO A 29 -0.42 29.28 -6.74
C PRO A 29 -0.59 29.94 -5.38
N GLU A 30 -1.58 30.84 -5.27
CA GLU A 30 -1.88 31.60 -4.04
C GLU A 30 -2.39 30.73 -2.89
N LEU A 31 -3.05 29.59 -3.20
CA LEU A 31 -3.46 28.62 -2.18
C LEU A 31 -2.31 27.69 -1.80
N HIS A 32 -1.46 27.31 -2.75
CA HIS A 32 -0.28 26.51 -2.51
C HIS A 32 0.66 27.22 -1.53
N ASP A 33 1.06 28.45 -1.83
CA ASP A 33 1.94 29.26 -0.95
C ASP A 33 1.32 29.53 0.43
N LYS A 34 0.00 29.62 0.51
CA LYS A 34 -0.71 29.89 1.74
C LYS A 34 -0.88 28.69 2.66
N TYR A 35 -0.94 27.49 2.07
CA TYR A 35 -1.22 26.24 2.80
C TYR A 35 -0.02 25.28 2.85
N GLU A 36 1.04 25.56 2.06
CA GLU A 36 2.27 24.80 2.12
C GLU A 36 2.91 24.88 3.52
N GLY A 37 3.25 23.75 4.08
CA GLY A 37 4.06 23.61 5.28
C GLY A 37 3.32 23.68 6.61
N THR A 38 2.16 24.31 6.75
CA THR A 38 1.55 24.50 8.07
C THR A 38 0.26 23.73 8.31
N LEU A 39 -0.64 23.66 7.35
CA LEU A 39 -1.91 22.97 7.52
C LEU A 39 -1.81 21.51 7.10
N VAL A 40 -1.18 21.24 5.95
CA VAL A 40 -1.00 19.89 5.43
C VAL A 40 -0.16 19.04 6.35
N GLU A 41 0.99 19.54 6.78
CA GLU A 41 1.86 18.83 7.72
C GLU A 41 1.15 18.53 9.05
N LYS A 42 0.36 19.47 9.57
CA LYS A 42 -0.42 19.27 10.79
C LYS A 42 -1.54 18.24 10.60
N GLU A 43 -2.21 18.26 9.46
CA GLU A 43 -3.24 17.27 9.13
C GLU A 43 -2.62 15.87 8.97
N LEU A 44 -1.52 15.76 8.24
CA LEU A 44 -0.79 14.51 8.09
C LEU A 44 -0.32 13.98 9.45
N GLN A 45 0.28 14.83 10.28
CA GLN A 45 0.75 14.43 11.60
C GLN A 45 -0.41 13.94 12.47
N ARG A 46 -1.55 14.63 12.44
CA ARG A 46 -2.76 14.21 13.18
C ARG A 46 -3.28 12.85 12.69
N ASN A 47 -3.26 12.64 11.38
CA ASN A 47 -3.67 11.37 10.78
C ASN A 47 -2.73 10.25 11.21
N TYR A 48 -1.40 10.46 11.15
CA TYR A 48 -0.43 9.47 11.63
C TYR A 48 -0.61 9.15 13.12
N ASP A 49 -0.85 10.15 13.96
CA ASP A 49 -1.07 9.94 15.39
C ASP A 49 -2.35 9.13 15.64
N CYS A 50 -3.41 9.39 14.88
CA CYS A 50 -4.65 8.61 14.91
C CYS A 50 -4.41 7.15 14.50
N LEU A 51 -3.64 6.92 13.43
CA LEU A 51 -3.31 5.58 12.94
C LEU A 51 -2.41 4.81 13.91
N ARG A 52 -1.43 5.47 14.53
CA ARG A 52 -0.62 4.86 15.61
C ARG A 52 -1.46 4.43 16.79
N GLU A 53 -2.42 5.26 17.19
CA GLU A 53 -3.33 4.93 18.29
C GLU A 53 -4.30 3.79 17.89
N ALA A 54 -4.79 3.76 16.65
CA ALA A 54 -5.61 2.67 16.14
C ALA A 54 -4.84 1.34 16.12
N LYS A 55 -3.57 1.35 15.65
CA LYS A 55 -2.67 0.19 15.72
C LYS A 55 -2.51 -0.30 17.16
N LYS A 56 -2.19 0.61 18.07
CA LYS A 56 -1.99 0.30 19.51
C LYS A 56 -3.21 -0.34 20.15
N ARG A 57 -4.40 0.04 19.70
CA ARG A 57 -5.69 -0.53 20.17
C ARG A 57 -6.07 -1.83 19.47
N GLY A 58 -5.26 -2.34 18.56
CA GLY A 58 -5.52 -3.59 17.85
C GLY A 58 -6.60 -3.48 16.77
N VAL A 59 -6.79 -2.31 16.18
CA VAL A 59 -7.65 -2.16 15.00
C VAL A 59 -6.99 -2.88 13.83
N VAL A 60 -7.73 -3.76 13.15
CA VAL A 60 -7.24 -4.46 11.97
C VAL A 60 -7.16 -3.49 10.81
N MET A 61 -5.95 -3.28 10.28
CA MET A 61 -5.72 -2.39 9.16
C MET A 61 -5.47 -3.16 7.87
N THR A 62 -5.86 -2.55 6.76
CA THR A 62 -5.58 -3.01 5.40
C THR A 62 -4.90 -1.90 4.59
N ILE A 63 -4.25 -2.27 3.51
CA ILE A 63 -3.69 -1.31 2.55
C ILE A 63 -4.76 -0.93 1.52
N GLY A 64 -4.82 0.35 1.17
CA GLY A 64 -5.64 0.88 0.10
C GLY A 64 -5.00 2.12 -0.49
N SER A 65 -5.03 2.26 -1.81
CA SER A 65 -4.30 3.32 -2.51
C SER A 65 -5.17 4.50 -2.91
N ASP A 66 -6.49 4.32 -3.00
CA ASP A 66 -7.42 5.30 -3.59
C ASP A 66 -6.96 5.76 -4.99
N SER A 67 -6.37 4.83 -5.76
CA SER A 67 -5.80 5.15 -7.08
C SER A 67 -6.90 5.40 -8.08
N PHE A 68 -6.90 6.57 -8.73
CA PHE A 68 -7.92 6.92 -9.75
C PHE A 68 -7.40 7.86 -10.84
N SER A 69 -6.19 8.40 -10.74
CA SER A 69 -5.70 9.44 -11.65
C SER A 69 -4.17 9.35 -11.84
N PHE A 70 -3.64 10.27 -12.67
CA PHE A 70 -2.19 10.41 -12.84
C PHE A 70 -1.46 10.87 -11.57
N VAL A 71 -2.18 11.43 -10.60
CA VAL A 71 -1.64 11.85 -9.31
C VAL A 71 -1.46 10.67 -8.36
N THR A 72 -2.36 9.70 -8.47
CA THR A 72 -2.35 8.47 -7.67
C THR A 72 -2.37 7.27 -8.61
N PRO A 73 -1.24 6.98 -9.28
CA PRO A 73 -1.19 5.94 -10.29
C PRO A 73 -1.41 4.56 -9.71
N TYR A 74 -2.07 3.70 -10.50
CA TYR A 74 -2.28 2.30 -10.13
C TYR A 74 -0.94 1.58 -9.94
N GLY A 75 -0.89 0.73 -8.93
CA GLY A 75 0.28 -0.08 -8.59
C GLY A 75 1.21 0.62 -7.60
N THR A 76 1.83 1.73 -7.97
CA THR A 76 2.83 2.41 -7.13
C THR A 76 2.24 2.97 -5.83
N CYS A 77 1.05 3.57 -5.85
CA CYS A 77 0.43 4.12 -4.65
C CYS A 77 0.15 3.08 -3.56
N SER A 78 -0.10 1.83 -3.93
CA SER A 78 -0.25 0.75 -2.93
C SER A 78 1.08 0.45 -2.23
N ILE A 79 2.18 0.54 -2.95
CA ILE A 79 3.54 0.37 -2.41
C ILE A 79 3.90 1.56 -1.51
N GLU A 80 3.60 2.78 -1.95
CA GLU A 80 3.79 4.00 -1.16
C GLU A 80 2.99 3.97 0.14
N GLU A 81 1.75 3.48 0.11
CA GLU A 81 0.94 3.26 1.32
C GLU A 81 1.65 2.30 2.30
N MET A 82 2.28 1.24 1.79
CA MET A 82 3.05 0.31 2.62
C MET A 82 4.28 0.99 3.24
N TYR A 83 4.96 1.90 2.54
CA TYR A 83 6.06 2.68 3.09
C TYR A 83 5.58 3.59 4.23
N GLU A 84 4.45 4.27 4.05
CA GLU A 84 3.86 5.11 5.09
C GLU A 84 3.51 4.31 6.36
N PHE A 85 3.04 3.06 6.21
CA PHE A 85 2.76 2.18 7.34
C PHE A 85 4.01 1.88 8.16
N VAL A 86 5.14 1.64 7.51
CA VAL A 86 6.42 1.37 8.20
C VAL A 86 7.02 2.66 8.74
N ASP A 87 7.22 3.67 7.90
CA ASP A 87 8.02 4.85 8.21
C ASP A 87 7.31 5.81 9.17
N LYS A 88 5.99 5.95 9.04
CA LYS A 88 5.23 6.96 9.76
C LYS A 88 4.33 6.38 10.86
N ILE A 89 3.71 5.23 10.61
CA ILE A 89 2.77 4.63 11.58
C ILE A 89 3.51 3.68 12.54
N GLY A 90 4.61 3.08 12.09
CA GLY A 90 5.47 2.21 12.92
C GLY A 90 5.04 0.75 12.88
N PHE A 91 4.50 0.28 11.76
CA PHE A 91 4.38 -1.14 11.47
C PHE A 91 5.74 -1.72 11.13
N THR A 92 5.94 -3.00 11.43
CA THR A 92 7.06 -3.74 10.85
C THR A 92 6.77 -4.08 9.39
N PRO A 93 7.79 -4.34 8.55
CA PRO A 93 7.56 -4.78 7.17
C PRO A 93 6.61 -5.99 7.08
N VAL A 94 6.78 -7.00 7.95
CA VAL A 94 5.94 -8.21 7.98
C VAL A 94 4.49 -7.91 8.35
N GLU A 95 4.26 -7.04 9.36
CA GLU A 95 2.90 -6.59 9.69
C GLU A 95 2.26 -5.85 8.52
N THR A 96 3.03 -5.02 7.81
CA THR A 96 2.56 -4.26 6.65
C THR A 96 2.21 -5.17 5.48
N ILE A 97 3.04 -6.18 5.20
CA ILE A 97 2.72 -7.22 4.20
C ILE A 97 1.41 -7.92 4.56
N THR A 98 1.22 -8.25 5.85
CA THR A 98 -0.03 -8.86 6.33
C THR A 98 -1.24 -7.93 6.10
N CYS A 99 -1.08 -6.63 6.31
CA CYS A 99 -2.12 -5.63 6.01
C CYS A 99 -2.47 -5.60 4.52
N ALA A 100 -1.46 -5.73 3.65
CA ALA A 100 -1.61 -5.69 2.19
C ALA A 100 -2.15 -7.00 1.58
N THR A 101 -2.07 -8.10 2.30
CA THR A 101 -2.42 -9.43 1.78
C THR A 101 -3.56 -10.07 2.57
N LEU A 102 -3.24 -10.76 3.67
CA LEU A 102 -4.22 -11.54 4.44
C LEU A 102 -5.34 -10.70 5.03
N ASN A 103 -5.03 -9.50 5.55
CA ASN A 103 -6.08 -8.63 6.10
C ASN A 103 -7.00 -8.10 4.99
N GLY A 104 -6.45 -7.77 3.82
CA GLY A 104 -7.24 -7.40 2.64
C GLY A 104 -8.16 -8.54 2.18
N ALA A 105 -7.65 -9.77 2.13
CA ALA A 105 -8.44 -10.95 1.79
C ALA A 105 -9.57 -11.18 2.79
N LYS A 106 -9.30 -11.09 4.10
CA LYS A 106 -10.31 -11.19 5.16
C LYS A 106 -11.37 -10.10 5.07
N MET A 107 -10.99 -8.86 4.78
CA MET A 107 -11.92 -7.76 4.58
C MET A 107 -12.88 -8.02 3.42
N CYS A 108 -12.37 -8.66 2.37
CA CYS A 108 -13.15 -9.02 1.18
C CYS A 108 -13.87 -10.38 1.30
N HIS A 109 -13.69 -11.12 2.40
CA HIS A 109 -14.21 -12.47 2.62
C HIS A 109 -13.77 -13.50 1.58
N ILE A 110 -12.49 -13.42 1.16
CA ILE A 110 -11.83 -14.32 0.20
C ILE A 110 -10.54 -14.92 0.76
N GLU A 111 -10.36 -14.91 2.08
CA GLU A 111 -9.17 -15.43 2.75
C GLU A 111 -8.93 -16.92 2.54
N ASP A 112 -9.97 -17.67 2.20
CA ASP A 112 -9.87 -19.09 1.83
C ASP A 112 -9.30 -19.28 0.41
N GLU A 113 -9.35 -18.24 -0.44
CA GLU A 113 -8.92 -18.27 -1.82
C GLU A 113 -7.53 -17.65 -2.02
N THR A 114 -7.19 -16.59 -1.28
CA THR A 114 -5.96 -15.81 -1.45
C THR A 114 -5.49 -15.12 -0.17
N GLY A 115 -4.46 -14.27 -0.26
CA GLY A 115 -3.95 -13.45 0.85
C GLY A 115 -2.88 -14.13 1.72
N SER A 116 -2.63 -15.42 1.53
CA SER A 116 -1.53 -16.17 2.17
C SER A 116 -1.02 -17.28 1.27
N ILE A 117 0.23 -17.69 1.49
CA ILE A 117 0.86 -18.78 0.73
C ILE A 117 0.54 -20.10 1.43
N GLU A 118 -0.53 -20.74 1.00
CA GLU A 118 -1.01 -22.01 1.54
C GLU A 118 -1.45 -22.95 0.42
N ALA A 119 -1.31 -24.25 0.64
CA ALA A 119 -1.74 -25.25 -0.34
C ALA A 119 -3.26 -25.16 -0.59
N GLY A 120 -3.64 -25.10 -1.85
CA GLY A 120 -5.04 -25.00 -2.27
C GLY A 120 -5.53 -23.59 -2.56
N LYS A 121 -4.77 -22.56 -2.22
CA LYS A 121 -5.09 -21.17 -2.58
C LYS A 121 -4.58 -20.80 -3.97
N CYS A 122 -5.13 -19.72 -4.53
CA CYS A 122 -4.66 -19.13 -5.78
C CYS A 122 -3.19 -18.73 -5.66
N ALA A 123 -2.41 -19.06 -6.69
CA ALA A 123 -1.02 -18.64 -6.78
C ALA A 123 -0.92 -17.20 -7.28
N ASP A 124 -1.29 -16.24 -6.40
CA ASP A 124 -1.11 -14.81 -6.57
C ASP A 124 0.18 -14.43 -5.83
N LEU A 125 1.29 -14.34 -6.54
CA LEU A 125 2.62 -14.27 -5.94
C LEU A 125 3.44 -13.13 -6.54
N LEU A 126 4.24 -12.51 -5.69
CA LEU A 126 5.32 -11.62 -6.09
C LEU A 126 6.65 -12.26 -5.69
N VAL A 127 7.60 -12.31 -6.63
CA VAL A 127 9.01 -12.64 -6.35
C VAL A 127 9.78 -11.34 -6.42
N VAL A 128 10.37 -10.96 -5.29
CA VAL A 128 11.09 -9.69 -5.13
C VAL A 128 12.55 -9.97 -4.86
N ASN A 129 13.42 -9.28 -5.57
CA ASN A 129 14.88 -9.38 -5.40
C ASN A 129 15.31 -8.59 -4.15
N GLY A 130 15.38 -9.28 -3.02
CA GLY A 130 15.79 -8.74 -1.72
C GLY A 130 14.90 -9.19 -0.57
N ASP A 131 15.25 -8.80 0.64
CA ASP A 131 14.54 -9.17 1.88
C ASP A 131 13.50 -8.11 2.26
N VAL A 132 12.29 -8.24 1.73
CA VAL A 132 11.16 -7.34 2.03
C VAL A 132 10.76 -7.41 3.51
N ALA A 133 11.03 -8.52 4.19
CA ALA A 133 10.71 -8.67 5.60
C ALA A 133 11.67 -7.88 6.50
N ALA A 134 12.90 -7.62 6.03
CA ALA A 134 13.87 -6.76 6.70
C ALA A 134 13.69 -5.28 6.35
N ASP A 135 13.38 -4.98 5.08
CA ASP A 135 13.21 -3.62 4.57
C ASP A 135 12.09 -3.55 3.55
N ILE A 136 11.03 -2.83 3.88
CA ILE A 136 9.86 -2.68 3.00
C ILE A 136 10.19 -1.94 1.71
N HIS A 137 11.20 -1.06 1.67
CA HIS A 137 11.59 -0.30 0.49
C HIS A 137 12.23 -1.15 -0.61
N VAL A 138 12.62 -2.38 -0.30
CA VAL A 138 13.00 -3.37 -1.31
C VAL A 138 11.82 -3.72 -2.22
N LEU A 139 10.58 -3.60 -1.73
CA LEU A 139 9.37 -3.80 -2.52
C LEU A 139 9.12 -2.57 -3.40
N ASN A 140 9.70 -2.57 -4.57
CA ASN A 140 9.50 -1.55 -5.61
C ASN A 140 9.48 -2.22 -7.00
N THR A 141 9.08 -1.47 -8.01
CA THR A 141 8.89 -2.00 -9.37
C THR A 141 10.18 -2.55 -9.99
N ASP A 142 11.34 -1.97 -9.65
CA ASP A 142 12.63 -2.38 -10.22
C ASP A 142 13.14 -3.70 -9.64
N ASN A 143 12.65 -4.07 -8.47
CA ASN A 143 13.05 -5.29 -7.76
C ASN A 143 12.03 -6.45 -7.93
N MET A 144 10.97 -6.27 -8.70
CA MET A 144 9.98 -7.32 -8.95
C MET A 144 10.47 -8.24 -10.08
N ASP A 145 10.95 -9.43 -9.71
CA ASP A 145 11.42 -10.41 -10.68
C ASP A 145 10.28 -11.18 -11.34
N VAL A 146 9.21 -11.49 -10.59
CA VAL A 146 8.02 -12.20 -11.10
C VAL A 146 6.76 -11.65 -10.47
N ILE A 147 5.77 -11.42 -11.31
CA ILE A 147 4.37 -11.18 -10.90
C ILE A 147 3.54 -12.35 -11.43
N MET A 148 2.88 -13.08 -10.54
CA MET A 148 2.02 -14.21 -10.86
C MET A 148 0.60 -13.95 -10.40
N LYS A 149 -0.37 -14.26 -11.25
CA LYS A 149 -1.80 -14.17 -10.97
C LYS A 149 -2.47 -15.49 -11.37
N ASP A 150 -3.16 -16.13 -10.43
CA ASP A 150 -3.84 -17.42 -10.62
C ASP A 150 -2.92 -18.52 -11.19
N GLY A 151 -1.64 -18.50 -10.79
CA GLY A 151 -0.63 -19.43 -11.29
C GLY A 151 -0.02 -19.07 -12.66
N TRP A 152 -0.47 -17.99 -13.30
CA TRP A 152 0.10 -17.51 -14.55
C TRP A 152 1.10 -16.38 -14.29
N ILE A 153 2.27 -16.48 -14.92
CA ILE A 153 3.23 -15.38 -14.89
C ILE A 153 2.71 -14.27 -15.80
N VAL A 154 2.35 -13.14 -15.20
CA VAL A 154 1.87 -11.94 -15.91
C VAL A 154 3.04 -11.05 -16.30
N GLU A 155 4.08 -11.01 -15.47
CA GLU A 155 5.30 -10.27 -15.74
C GLU A 155 6.50 -10.97 -15.09
N ALA A 156 7.65 -10.93 -15.78
CA ALA A 156 8.92 -11.40 -15.26
C ALA A 156 10.04 -10.48 -15.75
N GLY A 157 10.93 -10.09 -14.85
CA GLY A 157 12.00 -9.13 -15.13
C GLY A 157 11.60 -7.70 -14.82
N THR A 158 12.39 -6.71 -15.27
CA THR A 158 12.13 -5.30 -15.03
C THR A 158 10.77 -4.85 -15.57
N PHE A 159 10.06 -4.07 -14.81
CA PHE A 159 8.75 -3.52 -15.14
C PHE A 159 8.78 -2.80 -16.50
N GLY A 160 8.01 -3.29 -17.47
CA GLY A 160 7.94 -2.74 -18.82
C GLY A 160 8.20 -3.75 -19.95
N GLU A 161 8.74 -4.92 -19.65
CA GLU A 161 8.78 -6.02 -20.61
C GLU A 161 7.61 -6.97 -20.38
N ALA A 162 6.45 -6.60 -20.94
CA ALA A 162 5.27 -7.45 -20.87
C ALA A 162 5.59 -8.84 -21.42
N ASN A 163 5.49 -9.86 -20.57
CA ASN A 163 5.56 -11.23 -21.04
C ASN A 163 4.42 -11.47 -22.02
N LYS A 164 4.77 -11.68 -23.28
CA LYS A 164 3.81 -12.15 -24.25
C LYS A 164 3.39 -13.54 -23.81
N TYR A 165 2.13 -13.67 -23.43
CA TYR A 165 1.53 -14.95 -23.18
C TYR A 165 1.84 -15.87 -24.37
N SER A 166 2.70 -16.85 -24.18
CA SER A 166 2.78 -17.98 -25.11
C SER A 166 1.59 -18.88 -24.82
N ALA A 167 0.61 -18.81 -25.69
CA ALA A 167 -0.51 -19.74 -25.69
C ALA A 167 -0.04 -21.16 -25.94
#